data_5df744d4de4bed77da66eff1d019c6f1
#
_entry.id   5df744d4de4bed77da66eff1d019c6f1
#
_cell.length_a   1.000
_cell.length_b   1.000
_cell.length_c   1.000
_cell.angle_alpha   90.00
_cell.angle_beta   90.00
_cell.angle_gamma   90.00
#
_symmetry.space_group_name_H-M   'P 1'
#
loop_
_entity.id
_entity.type
_entity.pdbx_description
1 polymer ?
#
loop_
_entity_poly.entity_id
_entity_poly.type
_entity_poly.pdbx_seq_one_letter_code
_entity_poly.pdbx_strand_id
1 'polypeptide(L)'
;KNRLSAQNITILSPNKVFADYISNVLPELGEENIREMSFDMFAYRELRDTVSDCEDRCDQIEKELLDEKHAESCRKKQSIDFVLQLNEFVLGLEDRLMRFSDLKYKGMTKSERQLTEMFYYRFPDIPLLERMQAVMDYVVDEYETLIGRDLCDDEIEIVRGKFMKMYRSTDLYVLYNWFLKEYGYETLPQISYEKRFLKYEDVYPMLYLKYLLKSR
;
A
#
# COMPACT_ATOMS: atom_id res chain seq x y z
N LYS A 1 4.94 23.14 16.99
CA LYS A 1 5.14 21.99 17.90
C LYS A 1 3.80 21.27 17.99
N ASN A 2 3.62 20.19 17.23
CA ASN A 2 2.47 19.32 17.37
C ASN A 2 2.58 18.63 18.75
N ARG A 3 1.68 18.96 19.67
CA ARG A 3 1.53 18.23 20.92
C ARG A 3 0.91 16.87 20.58
N LEU A 4 1.64 15.79 20.83
CA LEU A 4 1.09 14.45 20.84
C LEU A 4 0.00 14.42 21.93
N SER A 5 -1.23 14.11 21.55
CA SER A 5 -2.32 13.81 22.48
C SER A 5 -2.46 12.29 22.60
N ALA A 6 -3.02 11.80 23.70
CA ALA A 6 -3.27 10.38 23.92
C ALA A 6 -4.05 9.73 22.75
N GLN A 7 -4.95 10.49 22.12
CA GLN A 7 -5.73 10.04 20.93
C GLN A 7 -4.88 9.78 19.70
N ASN A 8 -3.66 10.35 19.62
CA ASN A 8 -2.73 10.18 18.50
C ASN A 8 -1.69 9.07 18.75
N ILE A 9 -1.82 8.37 19.88
CA ILE A 9 -0.92 7.27 20.27
C ILE A 9 -1.67 5.96 20.11
N THR A 10 -1.01 4.99 19.51
CA THR A 10 -1.50 3.60 19.44
C THR A 10 -0.43 2.69 20.04
N ILE A 11 -0.80 1.88 21.02
CA ILE A 11 0.07 0.85 21.58
C ILE A 11 -0.18 -0.44 20.81
N LEU A 12 0.88 -0.98 20.24
CA LEU A 12 0.84 -2.29 19.58
C LEU A 12 1.35 -3.34 20.56
N SER A 13 0.48 -4.26 20.92
CA SER A 13 0.81 -5.36 21.83
C SER A 13 1.08 -6.66 21.06
N PRO A 14 1.95 -7.53 21.58
CA PRO A 14 2.36 -8.76 20.89
C PRO A 14 1.23 -9.79 20.75
N ASN A 15 0.23 -9.72 21.62
CA ASN A 15 -0.93 -10.60 21.60
C ASN A 15 -2.13 -9.96 22.32
N LYS A 16 -3.30 -10.57 22.15
CA LYS A 16 -4.56 -10.08 22.73
C LYS A 16 -4.54 -10.03 24.25
N VAL A 17 -3.94 -11.06 24.91
CA VAL A 17 -3.90 -11.12 26.37
C VAL A 17 -3.10 -9.95 26.96
N PHE A 18 -2.00 -9.60 26.32
CA PHE A 18 -1.19 -8.46 26.73
C PHE A 18 -1.92 -7.13 26.44
N ALA A 19 -2.64 -7.06 25.32
CA ALA A 19 -3.51 -5.93 24.99
C ALA A 19 -4.56 -5.71 26.08
N ASP A 20 -5.31 -6.74 26.43
CA ASP A 20 -6.35 -6.69 27.46
C ASP A 20 -5.77 -6.31 28.86
N TYR A 21 -4.55 -6.76 29.19
CA TYR A 21 -3.87 -6.37 30.42
C TYR A 21 -3.53 -4.86 30.45
N ILE A 22 -2.91 -4.36 29.39
CA ILE A 22 -2.51 -2.94 29.31
C ILE A 22 -3.74 -2.03 29.28
N SER A 23 -4.82 -2.41 28.59
CA SER A 23 -6.06 -1.61 28.54
C SER A 23 -6.70 -1.41 29.92
N ASN A 24 -6.47 -2.33 30.85
CA ASN A 24 -6.93 -2.21 32.23
C ASN A 24 -5.98 -1.34 33.10
N VAL A 25 -4.68 -1.31 32.78
CA VAL A 25 -3.66 -0.58 33.56
C VAL A 25 -3.58 0.90 33.14
N LEU A 26 -3.78 1.22 31.88
CA LEU A 26 -3.69 2.60 31.38
C LEU A 26 -4.64 3.58 32.08
N PRO A 27 -5.92 3.26 32.34
CA PRO A 27 -6.82 4.12 33.09
C PRO A 27 -6.35 4.37 34.53
N GLU A 28 -5.72 3.37 35.18
CA GLU A 28 -5.17 3.53 36.53
C GLU A 28 -3.99 4.50 36.55
N LEU A 29 -3.31 4.68 35.41
CA LEU A 29 -2.22 5.65 35.23
C LEU A 29 -2.71 7.02 34.77
N GLY A 30 -4.03 7.21 34.62
CA GLY A 30 -4.64 8.46 34.18
C GLY A 30 -4.66 8.68 32.67
N GLU A 31 -4.39 7.62 31.88
CA GLU A 31 -4.32 7.67 30.41
C GLU A 31 -5.54 6.98 29.79
N GLU A 32 -6.69 7.66 29.77
CA GLU A 32 -7.98 7.06 29.39
C GLU A 32 -8.23 6.94 27.87
N ASN A 33 -7.41 7.55 27.01
CA ASN A 33 -7.71 7.67 25.58
C ASN A 33 -6.65 7.10 24.64
N ILE A 34 -5.76 6.26 25.12
CA ILE A 34 -4.75 5.59 24.29
C ILE A 34 -5.40 4.38 23.60
N ARG A 35 -5.25 4.31 22.29
CA ARG A 35 -5.71 3.15 21.53
C ARG A 35 -4.73 2.01 21.68
N GLU A 36 -5.26 0.84 21.97
CA GLU A 36 -4.48 -0.37 22.06
C GLU A 36 -5.03 -1.43 21.11
N MET A 37 -4.14 -2.19 20.49
CA MET A 37 -4.50 -3.31 19.64
C MET A 37 -3.33 -4.28 19.48
N SER A 38 -3.61 -5.53 19.15
CA SER A 38 -2.57 -6.48 18.76
C SER A 38 -1.97 -6.10 17.40
N PHE A 39 -0.76 -6.61 17.14
CA PHE A 39 -0.09 -6.39 15.86
C PHE A 39 -0.89 -6.98 14.69
N ASP A 40 -1.52 -8.14 14.90
CA ASP A 40 -2.40 -8.77 13.90
C ASP A 40 -3.60 -7.88 13.58
N MET A 41 -4.28 -7.36 14.61
CA MET A 41 -5.42 -6.44 14.42
C MET A 41 -5.01 -5.16 13.68
N PHE A 42 -3.82 -4.65 13.95
CA PHE A 42 -3.27 -3.53 13.23
C PHE A 42 -3.07 -3.88 11.75
N ALA A 43 -2.41 -5.01 11.47
CA ALA A 43 -2.15 -5.47 10.12
C ALA A 43 -3.44 -5.69 9.31
N TYR A 44 -4.42 -6.37 9.89
CA TYR A 44 -5.72 -6.61 9.23
C TYR A 44 -6.47 -5.32 8.93
N ARG A 45 -6.46 -4.37 9.87
CA ARG A 45 -7.06 -3.05 9.65
C ARG A 45 -6.39 -2.29 8.50
N GLU A 46 -5.06 -2.34 8.44
CA GLU A 46 -4.30 -1.66 7.39
C GLU A 46 -4.48 -2.30 6.01
N LEU A 47 -4.80 -3.59 5.94
CA LEU A 47 -4.98 -4.33 4.69
C LEU A 47 -6.44 -4.46 4.24
N ARG A 48 -7.40 -3.95 4.99
CA ARG A 48 -8.85 -4.06 4.68
C ARG A 48 -9.28 -3.44 3.36
N ASP A 49 -8.48 -2.53 2.78
CA ASP A 49 -8.67 -1.93 1.46
C ASP A 49 -8.10 -2.79 0.32
N THR A 50 -7.35 -3.82 0.65
CA THR A 50 -6.60 -4.67 -0.28
C THR A 50 -7.19 -6.08 -0.35
N VAL A 51 -7.59 -6.63 0.80
CA VAL A 51 -8.16 -7.98 0.94
C VAL A 51 -9.42 -7.95 1.81
N SER A 52 -10.33 -8.89 1.55
CA SER A 52 -11.60 -8.98 2.29
C SER A 52 -11.43 -9.62 3.66
N ASP A 53 -10.46 -10.54 3.79
CA ASP A 53 -10.20 -11.28 5.04
C ASP A 53 -8.77 -11.81 5.08
N CYS A 54 -8.30 -12.15 6.29
CA CYS A 54 -6.98 -12.71 6.55
C CYS A 54 -7.09 -13.96 7.42
N GLU A 55 -6.18 -14.90 7.20
CA GLU A 55 -6.03 -16.09 8.03
C GLU A 55 -5.58 -15.73 9.45
N ASP A 56 -6.11 -16.45 10.44
CA ASP A 56 -5.67 -16.35 11.83
C ASP A 56 -4.31 -17.05 12.04
N ARG A 57 -3.54 -16.55 13.00
CA ARG A 57 -2.25 -17.12 13.36
C ARG A 57 -2.37 -18.58 13.85
N CYS A 58 -3.45 -18.91 14.55
CA CYS A 58 -3.66 -20.26 15.06
C CYS A 58 -3.88 -21.24 13.92
N ASP A 59 -4.66 -20.86 12.90
CA ASP A 59 -4.90 -21.67 11.71
C ASP A 59 -3.60 -21.93 10.94
N GLN A 60 -2.71 -20.93 10.83
CA GLN A 60 -1.40 -21.11 10.23
C GLN A 60 -0.56 -22.13 10.99
N ILE A 61 -0.46 -22.01 12.32
CA ILE A 61 0.33 -22.93 13.16
C ILE A 61 -0.19 -24.36 13.01
N GLU A 62 -1.50 -24.56 13.01
CA GLU A 62 -2.10 -25.88 12.81
C GLU A 62 -1.72 -26.47 11.43
N LYS A 63 -1.77 -25.66 10.38
CA LYS A 63 -1.37 -26.07 9.02
C LYS A 63 0.12 -26.40 8.92
N GLU A 64 0.99 -25.61 9.55
CA GLU A 64 2.44 -25.87 9.58
C GLU A 64 2.78 -27.20 10.26
N LEU A 65 2.03 -27.59 11.30
CA LEU A 65 2.21 -28.87 11.99
C LEU A 65 1.79 -30.07 11.14
N LEU A 66 0.86 -29.88 10.22
CA LEU A 66 0.28 -30.94 9.39
C LEU A 66 0.91 -31.06 8.01
N ASP A 67 1.53 -30.00 7.48
CA ASP A 67 2.09 -29.94 6.13
C ASP A 67 3.48 -29.30 6.11
N GLU A 68 4.52 -30.11 5.92
CA GLU A 68 5.91 -29.67 5.85
C GLU A 68 6.18 -28.69 4.67
N LYS A 69 5.48 -28.82 3.55
CA LYS A 69 5.63 -27.90 2.42
C LYS A 69 5.09 -26.52 2.78
N HIS A 70 3.98 -26.49 3.50
CA HIS A 70 3.42 -25.23 4.00
C HIS A 70 4.39 -24.57 4.99
N ALA A 71 4.92 -25.36 5.95
CA ALA A 71 5.90 -24.88 6.92
C ALA A 71 7.18 -24.33 6.24
N GLU A 72 7.65 -24.97 5.16
CA GLU A 72 8.78 -24.46 4.37
C GLU A 72 8.45 -23.13 3.69
N SER A 73 7.26 -22.98 3.11
CA SER A 73 6.80 -21.71 2.50
C SER A 73 6.76 -20.58 3.52
N CYS A 74 6.19 -20.84 4.71
CA CYS A 74 6.14 -19.89 5.80
C CYS A 74 7.55 -19.44 6.23
N ARG A 75 8.47 -20.38 6.43
CA ARG A 75 9.87 -20.08 6.79
C ARG A 75 10.56 -19.21 5.74
N LYS A 76 10.35 -19.47 4.45
CA LYS A 76 10.92 -18.66 3.35
C LYS A 76 10.39 -17.23 3.39
N LYS A 77 9.09 -17.03 3.54
CA LYS A 77 8.45 -15.70 3.60
C LYS A 77 8.77 -14.91 4.88
N GLN A 78 9.20 -15.61 5.94
CA GLN A 78 9.66 -15.00 7.21
C GLN A 78 11.17 -14.76 7.25
N SER A 79 11.91 -15.07 6.17
CA SER A 79 13.36 -14.92 6.12
C SER A 79 13.77 -13.47 5.84
N ILE A 80 15.01 -13.14 6.23
CA ILE A 80 15.63 -11.85 5.89
C ILE A 80 15.80 -11.70 4.37
N ASP A 81 16.06 -12.79 3.66
CA ASP A 81 16.23 -12.79 2.21
C ASP A 81 14.95 -12.35 1.50
N PHE A 82 13.79 -12.80 2.00
CA PHE A 82 12.51 -12.34 1.48
C PHE A 82 12.32 -10.83 1.63
N VAL A 83 12.68 -10.28 2.80
CA VAL A 83 12.62 -8.84 3.06
C VAL A 83 13.57 -8.07 2.14
N LEU A 84 14.79 -8.57 1.92
CA LEU A 84 15.76 -7.96 1.01
C LEU A 84 15.26 -7.97 -0.43
N GLN A 85 14.70 -9.08 -0.90
CA GLN A 85 14.09 -9.21 -2.22
C GLN A 85 12.91 -8.23 -2.40
N LEU A 86 12.08 -8.06 -1.36
CA LEU A 86 10.96 -7.11 -1.40
C LEU A 86 11.46 -5.66 -1.52
N ASN A 87 12.53 -5.31 -0.81
CA ASN A 87 13.17 -4.00 -0.94
C ASN A 87 13.74 -3.78 -2.34
N GLU A 88 14.43 -4.77 -2.90
CA GLU A 88 14.98 -4.72 -4.25
C GLU A 88 13.87 -4.57 -5.30
N PHE A 89 12.79 -5.33 -5.15
CA PHE A 89 11.61 -5.21 -6.01
C PHE A 89 11.05 -3.79 -6.05
N VAL A 90 10.88 -3.17 -4.87
CA VAL A 90 10.34 -1.80 -4.77
C VAL A 90 11.30 -0.78 -5.35
N LEU A 91 12.62 -0.94 -5.15
CA LEU A 91 13.63 -0.09 -5.79
C LEU A 91 13.54 -0.11 -7.32
N GLY A 92 13.37 -1.32 -7.90
CA GLY A 92 13.21 -1.47 -9.35
C GLY A 92 11.80 -1.16 -9.87
N LEU A 93 10.82 -0.95 -8.99
CA LEU A 93 9.43 -0.76 -9.39
C LEU A 93 9.20 0.61 -10.04
N GLU A 94 9.91 1.65 -9.62
CA GLU A 94 9.78 3.02 -10.14
C GLU A 94 9.87 3.06 -11.66
N ASP A 95 10.86 2.36 -12.26
CA ASP A 95 11.06 2.33 -13.70
C ASP A 95 10.08 1.41 -14.45
N ARG A 96 9.49 0.44 -13.76
CA ARG A 96 8.68 -0.63 -14.36
C ARG A 96 7.18 -0.43 -14.21
N LEU A 97 6.76 0.36 -13.23
CA LEU A 97 5.36 0.57 -12.89
C LEU A 97 4.65 1.45 -13.93
N MET A 98 5.38 2.38 -14.55
CA MET A 98 4.82 3.41 -15.40
C MET A 98 4.72 2.99 -16.86
N ARG A 99 3.67 3.47 -17.53
CA ARG A 99 3.47 3.46 -18.98
C ARG A 99 2.99 4.83 -19.42
N PHE A 100 3.92 5.77 -19.53
CA PHE A 100 3.60 7.13 -19.97
C PHE A 100 3.03 7.10 -21.39
N SER A 101 2.16 8.06 -21.66
CA SER A 101 1.59 8.33 -22.98
C SER A 101 1.19 9.78 -23.07
N ASP A 102 1.04 10.29 -24.28
CA ASP A 102 0.56 11.65 -24.49
C ASP A 102 -0.81 11.88 -23.84
N LEU A 103 -0.93 12.93 -23.07
CA LEU A 103 -2.19 13.42 -22.53
C LEU A 103 -2.84 14.36 -23.55
N LYS A 104 -4.11 14.08 -23.89
CA LYS A 104 -4.95 14.97 -24.71
C LYS A 104 -6.36 14.99 -24.12
N TYR A 105 -6.79 16.16 -23.69
CA TYR A 105 -8.16 16.40 -23.23
C TYR A 105 -8.56 17.83 -23.53
N LYS A 106 -9.51 18.01 -24.46
CA LYS A 106 -9.87 19.34 -25.00
C LYS A 106 -8.60 20.11 -25.44
N GLY A 107 -8.31 21.26 -24.89
CA GLY A 107 -7.07 22.02 -25.16
C GLY A 107 -5.88 21.67 -24.27
N MET A 108 -6.09 20.81 -23.24
CA MET A 108 -5.01 20.32 -22.37
C MET A 108 -4.17 19.30 -23.12
N THR A 109 -2.89 19.58 -23.33
CA THR A 109 -1.96 18.67 -24.01
C THR A 109 -0.64 18.63 -23.29
N LYS A 110 -0.15 17.41 -23.01
CA LYS A 110 1.20 17.13 -22.50
C LYS A 110 1.76 15.92 -23.23
N SER A 111 2.98 16.00 -23.69
CA SER A 111 3.65 14.86 -24.29
C SER A 111 4.08 13.84 -23.23
N GLU A 112 4.24 12.60 -23.64
CA GLU A 112 4.84 11.53 -22.81
C GLU A 112 6.13 11.99 -22.15
N ARG A 113 7.03 12.65 -22.89
CA ARG A 113 8.29 13.17 -22.39
C ARG A 113 8.09 14.20 -21.26
N GLN A 114 7.17 15.14 -21.43
CA GLN A 114 6.88 16.15 -20.39
C GLN A 114 6.34 15.52 -19.12
N LEU A 115 5.45 14.53 -19.24
CA LEU A 115 4.89 13.81 -18.09
C LEU A 115 5.96 12.98 -17.39
N THR A 116 6.85 12.32 -18.14
CA THR A 116 7.99 11.59 -17.61
C THR A 116 8.94 12.53 -16.83
N GLU A 117 9.27 13.67 -17.41
CA GLU A 117 10.12 14.68 -16.76
C GLU A 117 9.48 15.20 -15.46
N MET A 118 8.16 15.46 -15.44
CA MET A 118 7.46 15.88 -14.24
C MET A 118 7.49 14.79 -13.17
N PHE A 119 7.20 13.56 -13.54
CA PHE A 119 7.13 12.44 -12.61
C PHE A 119 8.47 12.14 -11.92
N TYR A 120 9.57 12.10 -12.66
CA TYR A 120 10.87 11.72 -12.13
C TYR A 120 11.68 12.87 -11.55
N TYR A 121 11.51 14.10 -12.08
CA TYR A 121 12.40 15.21 -11.72
C TYR A 121 11.72 16.36 -11.00
N ARG A 122 10.41 16.51 -11.16
CA ARG A 122 9.68 17.62 -10.48
C ARG A 122 9.11 17.18 -9.14
N PHE A 123 8.66 15.94 -9.02
CA PHE A 123 8.01 15.40 -7.84
C PHE A 123 8.69 14.16 -7.26
N PRO A 124 10.04 14.09 -7.17
CA PRO A 124 10.76 12.90 -6.73
C PRO A 124 10.47 12.55 -5.27
N ASP A 125 10.14 13.54 -4.44
CA ASP A 125 9.90 13.37 -3.00
C ASP A 125 8.47 12.90 -2.66
N ILE A 126 7.60 12.81 -3.67
CA ILE A 126 6.24 12.30 -3.48
C ILE A 126 6.26 10.77 -3.63
N PRO A 127 5.57 10.03 -2.73
CA PRO A 127 5.48 8.58 -2.81
C PRO A 127 5.05 8.08 -4.19
N LEU A 128 5.66 6.99 -4.66
CA LEU A 128 5.54 6.49 -6.03
C LEU A 128 4.07 6.36 -6.50
N LEU A 129 3.19 5.83 -5.66
CA LEU A 129 1.78 5.62 -6.02
C LEU A 129 0.92 6.91 -5.96
N GLU A 130 1.42 7.96 -5.34
CA GLU A 130 0.73 9.26 -5.20
C GLU A 130 1.30 10.29 -6.19
N ARG A 131 2.48 10.05 -6.74
CA ARG A 131 3.24 10.99 -7.56
C ARG A 131 2.49 11.43 -8.82
N MET A 132 1.75 10.52 -9.46
CA MET A 132 0.96 10.85 -10.65
C MET A 132 -0.21 11.81 -10.33
N GLN A 133 -0.76 11.74 -9.11
CA GLN A 133 -1.78 12.70 -8.67
C GLN A 133 -1.18 14.12 -8.64
N ALA A 134 0.03 14.29 -8.10
CA ALA A 134 0.70 15.58 -8.07
C ALA A 134 1.03 16.10 -9.47
N VAL A 135 1.41 15.20 -10.41
CA VAL A 135 1.58 15.57 -11.83
C VAL A 135 0.27 16.03 -12.44
N MET A 136 -0.82 15.32 -12.15
CA MET A 136 -2.16 15.68 -12.63
C MET A 136 -2.59 17.05 -12.10
N ASP A 137 -2.49 17.26 -10.78
CA ASP A 137 -2.89 18.49 -10.13
C ASP A 137 -2.14 19.69 -10.73
N TYR A 138 -0.83 19.55 -10.96
CA TYR A 138 -0.03 20.59 -11.61
C TYR A 138 -0.49 20.88 -13.05
N VAL A 139 -0.77 19.84 -13.83
CA VAL A 139 -1.20 19.99 -15.24
C VAL A 139 -2.60 20.61 -15.33
N VAL A 140 -3.48 20.24 -14.39
CA VAL A 140 -4.84 20.81 -14.29
C VAL A 140 -4.77 22.28 -13.93
N ASP A 141 -4.02 22.66 -12.89
CA ASP A 141 -3.85 24.07 -12.46
C ASP A 141 -3.31 24.95 -13.58
N GLU A 142 -2.30 24.46 -14.31
CA GLU A 142 -1.76 25.16 -15.49
C GLU A 142 -2.83 25.37 -16.57
N TYR A 143 -3.65 24.35 -16.83
CA TYR A 143 -4.70 24.45 -17.86
C TYR A 143 -5.84 25.34 -17.41
N GLU A 144 -6.29 25.29 -16.17
CA GLU A 144 -7.33 26.14 -15.57
C GLU A 144 -6.91 27.62 -15.64
N THR A 145 -5.63 27.90 -15.33
CA THR A 145 -5.04 29.23 -15.48
C THR A 145 -5.12 29.73 -16.92
N LEU A 146 -4.81 28.88 -17.90
CA LEU A 146 -4.85 29.24 -19.31
C LEU A 146 -6.26 29.53 -19.83
N ILE A 147 -7.26 28.79 -19.38
CA ILE A 147 -8.66 28.96 -19.85
C ILE A 147 -9.47 29.93 -18.99
N GLY A 148 -8.92 30.38 -17.86
CA GLY A 148 -9.54 31.33 -16.94
C GLY A 148 -10.78 30.82 -16.21
N ARG A 149 -10.89 29.49 -16.02
CA ARG A 149 -11.93 28.84 -15.22
C ARG A 149 -11.46 27.52 -14.66
N ASP A 150 -12.07 27.10 -13.54
CA ASP A 150 -11.87 25.78 -12.96
C ASP A 150 -12.58 24.69 -13.79
N LEU A 151 -12.04 23.48 -13.77
CA LEU A 151 -12.69 22.29 -14.29
C LEU A 151 -13.78 21.83 -13.32
N CYS A 152 -14.90 21.33 -13.84
CA CYS A 152 -15.91 20.69 -12.99
C CYS A 152 -15.50 19.26 -12.63
N ASP A 153 -16.17 18.68 -11.62
CA ASP A 153 -15.86 17.36 -11.09
C ASP A 153 -15.83 16.26 -12.17
N ASP A 154 -16.77 16.29 -13.12
CA ASP A 154 -16.81 15.34 -14.24
C ASP A 154 -15.58 15.49 -15.17
N GLU A 155 -15.12 16.71 -15.43
CA GLU A 155 -13.93 16.98 -16.22
C GLU A 155 -12.68 16.47 -15.50
N ILE A 156 -12.59 16.72 -14.19
CA ILE A 156 -11.48 16.23 -13.33
C ILE A 156 -11.43 14.71 -13.33
N GLU A 157 -12.57 14.01 -13.19
CA GLU A 157 -12.62 12.55 -13.21
C GLU A 157 -12.17 11.95 -14.54
N ILE A 158 -12.54 12.57 -15.67
CA ILE A 158 -12.09 12.15 -16.99
C ILE A 158 -10.56 12.30 -17.12
N VAL A 159 -10.02 13.42 -16.65
CA VAL A 159 -8.57 13.69 -16.67
C VAL A 159 -7.86 12.70 -15.75
N ARG A 160 -8.34 12.51 -14.53
CA ARG A 160 -7.81 11.54 -13.57
C ARG A 160 -7.74 10.14 -14.17
N GLY A 161 -8.80 9.69 -14.83
CA GLY A 161 -8.84 8.39 -15.51
C GLY A 161 -7.76 8.24 -16.58
N LYS A 162 -7.35 9.32 -17.25
CA LYS A 162 -6.26 9.29 -18.22
C LYS A 162 -4.89 9.15 -17.55
N PHE A 163 -4.64 9.88 -16.47
CA PHE A 163 -3.40 9.80 -15.70
C PHE A 163 -3.23 8.44 -15.02
N MET A 164 -4.30 7.95 -14.37
CA MET A 164 -4.23 6.67 -13.64
C MET A 164 -4.00 5.47 -14.55
N LYS A 165 -4.38 5.54 -15.83
CA LYS A 165 -4.06 4.51 -16.83
C LYS A 165 -2.57 4.42 -17.18
N MET A 166 -1.77 5.40 -16.80
CA MET A 166 -0.32 5.36 -16.96
C MET A 166 0.38 4.49 -15.91
N TYR A 167 -0.29 4.15 -14.80
CA TYR A 167 0.14 3.06 -13.93
C TYR A 167 -0.26 1.71 -14.52
N ARG A 168 0.63 0.73 -14.44
CA ARG A 168 0.29 -0.67 -14.76
C ARG A 168 -0.68 -1.24 -13.74
N SER A 169 -0.49 -0.91 -12.48
CA SER A 169 -1.41 -1.18 -11.38
C SER A 169 -1.07 -0.29 -10.19
N THR A 170 -2.07 0.12 -9.43
CA THR A 170 -1.94 0.71 -8.09
C THR A 170 -2.50 -0.21 -7.00
N ASP A 171 -3.03 -1.38 -7.39
CA ASP A 171 -3.58 -2.38 -6.49
C ASP A 171 -2.43 -3.13 -5.78
N LEU A 172 -2.33 -2.96 -4.46
CA LEU A 172 -1.29 -3.59 -3.64
C LEU A 172 -1.27 -5.13 -3.78
N TYR A 173 -2.45 -5.76 -3.89
CA TYR A 173 -2.56 -7.20 -4.11
C TYR A 173 -1.91 -7.65 -5.41
N VAL A 174 -2.12 -6.87 -6.48
CA VAL A 174 -1.53 -7.12 -7.80
C VAL A 174 -0.01 -6.89 -7.77
N LEU A 175 0.45 -5.84 -7.11
CA LEU A 175 1.88 -5.54 -6.96
C LEU A 175 2.61 -6.61 -6.14
N TYR A 176 2.00 -7.07 -5.05
CA TYR A 176 2.54 -8.16 -4.25
C TYR A 176 2.58 -9.47 -5.05
N ASN A 177 1.55 -9.76 -5.82
CA ASN A 177 1.52 -10.93 -6.70
C ASN A 177 2.58 -10.87 -7.81
N TRP A 178 2.86 -9.66 -8.32
CA TRP A 178 3.96 -9.44 -9.26
C TRP A 178 5.30 -9.77 -8.61
N PHE A 179 5.54 -9.28 -7.39
CA PHE A 179 6.73 -9.64 -6.62
C PHE A 179 6.85 -11.16 -6.42
N LEU A 180 5.81 -11.83 -5.91
CA LEU A 180 5.83 -13.28 -5.68
C LEU A 180 6.21 -14.04 -6.96
N LYS A 181 5.62 -13.67 -8.09
CA LYS A 181 5.91 -14.30 -9.39
C LYS A 181 7.36 -14.07 -9.82
N GLU A 182 7.89 -12.87 -9.66
CA GLU A 182 9.24 -12.49 -10.10
C GLU A 182 10.32 -13.27 -9.34
N TYR A 183 10.12 -13.46 -8.04
CA TYR A 183 11.07 -14.17 -7.18
C TYR A 183 10.77 -15.66 -7.00
N GLY A 184 9.81 -16.20 -7.78
CA GLY A 184 9.53 -17.64 -7.82
C GLY A 184 8.77 -18.20 -6.62
N TYR A 185 8.03 -17.35 -5.92
CA TYR A 185 7.11 -17.76 -4.85
C TYR A 185 5.75 -18.16 -5.39
N GLU A 186 4.99 -18.94 -4.59
CA GLU A 186 3.59 -19.25 -4.91
C GLU A 186 2.77 -17.96 -4.98
N THR A 187 2.09 -17.76 -6.12
CA THR A 187 1.29 -16.56 -6.36
C THR A 187 -0.08 -16.68 -5.71
N LEU A 188 -0.64 -15.54 -5.29
CA LEU A 188 -2.02 -15.45 -4.82
C LEU A 188 -3.01 -15.63 -5.99
N PRO A 189 -4.21 -16.15 -5.74
CA PRO A 189 -5.23 -16.31 -6.79
C PRO A 189 -5.68 -14.96 -7.35
N GLN A 190 -5.88 -14.90 -8.69
CA GLN A 190 -6.42 -13.71 -9.34
C GLN A 190 -7.95 -13.70 -9.24
N ILE A 191 -8.46 -13.04 -8.23
CA ILE A 191 -9.88 -13.01 -7.87
C ILE A 191 -10.31 -11.58 -7.54
N SER A 192 -11.65 -11.34 -7.52
CA SER A 192 -12.21 -10.05 -7.10
C SER A 192 -11.96 -9.80 -5.61
N TYR A 193 -11.96 -8.51 -5.21
CA TYR A 193 -11.68 -8.09 -3.84
C TYR A 193 -12.49 -8.88 -2.79
N GLU A 194 -13.77 -9.10 -3.01
CA GLU A 194 -14.68 -9.77 -2.07
C GLU A 194 -14.30 -11.22 -1.76
N LYS A 195 -13.45 -11.82 -2.59
CA LYS A 195 -12.96 -13.18 -2.45
C LYS A 195 -11.50 -13.26 -2.05
N ARG A 196 -10.80 -12.13 -1.95
CA ARG A 196 -9.40 -12.10 -1.56
C ARG A 196 -9.26 -12.47 -0.08
N PHE A 197 -8.73 -13.65 0.14
CA PHE A 197 -8.36 -14.16 1.45
C PHE A 197 -6.84 -14.27 1.50
N LEU A 198 -6.20 -13.67 2.51
CA LEU A 198 -4.75 -13.66 2.63
C LEU A 198 -4.30 -14.68 3.67
N LYS A 199 -3.41 -15.57 3.30
CA LYS A 199 -2.75 -16.48 4.26
C LYS A 199 -1.94 -15.66 5.24
N TYR A 200 -1.83 -16.11 6.49
CA TYR A 200 -1.12 -15.38 7.54
C TYR A 200 0.34 -15.10 7.18
N GLU A 201 1.01 -16.02 6.49
CA GLU A 201 2.39 -15.87 6.01
C GLU A 201 2.60 -14.67 5.06
N ASP A 202 1.53 -14.20 4.41
CA ASP A 202 1.54 -13.09 3.47
C ASP A 202 1.09 -11.75 4.10
N VAL A 203 0.51 -11.77 5.31
CA VAL A 203 -0.04 -10.58 5.97
C VAL A 203 1.04 -9.53 6.22
N TYR A 204 2.11 -9.92 6.91
CA TYR A 204 3.18 -8.97 7.23
C TYR A 204 4.03 -8.56 6.04
N PRO A 205 4.39 -9.46 5.11
CA PRO A 205 5.02 -9.07 3.86
C PRO A 205 4.21 -8.06 3.04
N MET A 206 2.91 -8.27 2.89
CA MET A 206 2.04 -7.34 2.17
C MET A 206 1.91 -5.99 2.90
N LEU A 207 1.79 -6.00 4.23
CA LEU A 207 1.81 -4.79 5.04
C LEU A 207 3.13 -4.03 4.88
N TYR A 208 4.25 -4.73 4.90
CA TYR A 208 5.57 -4.14 4.70
C TYR A 208 5.70 -3.50 3.31
N LEU A 209 5.25 -4.20 2.26
CA LEU A 209 5.20 -3.62 0.91
C LEU A 209 4.35 -2.35 0.86
N LYS A 210 3.18 -2.34 1.52
CA LYS A 210 2.32 -1.15 1.61
C LYS A 210 3.07 0.06 2.17
N TYR A 211 3.83 -0.13 3.25
CA TYR A 211 4.60 0.94 3.87
C TYR A 211 5.84 1.35 3.06
N LEU A 212 6.51 0.41 2.41
CA LEU A 212 7.61 0.73 1.49
C LEU A 212 7.14 1.64 0.35
N LEU A 213 5.98 1.33 -0.24
CA LEU A 213 5.41 2.13 -1.33
C LEU A 213 4.93 3.53 -0.90
N LYS A 214 4.61 3.72 0.39
CA LYS A 214 4.28 5.03 0.97
C LYS A 214 5.49 5.88 1.34
N SER A 215 6.66 5.27 1.48
CA SER A 215 7.90 5.93 1.90
C SER A 215 8.85 6.26 0.74
N ARG A 216 8.45 5.93 -0.49
CA ARG A 216 9.29 6.03 -1.70
C ARG A 216 8.69 6.95 -2.76
#